data_e4de0f84c2ff6a196b2f91cb7c78f353
#
_entry.id   e4de0f84c2ff6a196b2f91cb7c78f353
#
_cell.length_a   1.000
_cell.length_b   1.000
_cell.length_c   1.000
_cell.angle_alpha   90.00
_cell.angle_beta   90.00
_cell.angle_gamma   90.00
#
_symmetry.space_group_name_H-M   'P 1'
#
loop_
_entity.id
_entity.type
_entity.pdbx_description
1 polymer ?
#
loop_
_entity_poly.entity_id
_entity_poly.type
_entity_poly.pdbx_seq_one_letter_code
_entity_poly.pdbx_strand_id
1 'polypeptide(L)'
;NFFYERKKIDYNFHYKQATVLKRDGVLEVEDIFSKEELEITIRELSENLLLNPVYTSHEDFYLHSPPADAVTGYINTETLLKTSYVLKVAHNEKILKILQNYFDCKFKLDWVWGWWSFPNSNKIGPQMFHRDYESMNFIKVFTYLTDVDIDNGPHEIVIGSHKIDKLYKRERFSDENVSKNFDSKLKKTILGKNGKTFLADTFALHRGLQPKKNSRLVLVFLYSVIPSNRSPKIPFLKKEDYKFQLKKNYINKLFIE
;
A
#
# COMPACT_ATOMS: atom_id res chain seq x y z
N ASN A 1 -25.41 15.35 4.09
CA ASN A 1 -24.56 16.51 4.38
C ASN A 1 -23.19 16.03 4.84
N PHE A 2 -22.22 16.01 3.92
CA PHE A 2 -20.80 15.75 4.21
C PHE A 2 -20.13 17.08 4.57
N PHE A 3 -20.51 17.74 5.67
CA PHE A 3 -19.91 19.00 6.02
C PHE A 3 -18.77 18.83 7.03
N TYR A 4 -17.69 19.47 6.67
CA TYR A 4 -16.47 19.86 7.32
C TYR A 4 -16.66 20.20 8.81
N GLU A 5 -16.36 19.30 9.72
CA GLU A 5 -15.95 19.67 11.07
C GLU A 5 -14.43 19.81 11.07
N ARG A 6 -13.91 21.03 10.92
CA ARG A 6 -12.51 21.31 11.21
C ARG A 6 -12.26 21.07 12.70
N LYS A 7 -11.61 19.98 13.04
CA LYS A 7 -11.02 19.84 14.38
C LYS A 7 -9.82 20.75 14.48
N LYS A 8 -9.62 21.38 15.67
CA LYS A 8 -8.39 22.14 15.99
C LYS A 8 -7.17 21.31 15.58
N ILE A 9 -6.33 21.90 14.73
CA ILE A 9 -5.09 21.29 14.28
C ILE A 9 -4.17 21.18 15.51
N ASP A 10 -3.94 19.99 15.97
CA ASP A 10 -2.93 19.72 16.99
C ASP A 10 -1.56 19.70 16.26
N TYR A 11 -0.78 20.76 16.43
CA TYR A 11 0.56 20.97 15.85
C TYR A 11 1.62 20.02 16.48
N ASN A 12 1.25 18.78 16.66
CA ASN A 12 2.09 17.73 17.22
C ASN A 12 3.03 17.11 16.17
N PHE A 13 3.80 16.14 16.62
CA PHE A 13 4.72 15.35 15.79
C PHE A 13 4.05 14.80 14.51
N HIS A 14 2.80 14.37 14.58
CA HIS A 14 2.07 13.80 13.44
C HIS A 14 1.69 14.85 12.39
N TYR A 15 1.50 16.10 12.78
CA TYR A 15 1.33 17.21 11.84
C TYR A 15 2.60 17.43 11.01
N LYS A 16 3.78 17.43 11.65
CA LYS A 16 5.06 17.53 10.93
C LYS A 16 5.25 16.39 9.93
N GLN A 17 4.92 15.17 10.33
CA GLN A 17 4.94 14.00 9.45
C GLN A 17 3.98 14.14 8.26
N ALA A 18 2.75 14.57 8.50
CA ALA A 18 1.79 14.84 7.43
C ALA A 18 2.27 15.95 6.48
N THR A 19 2.95 16.98 6.99
CA THR A 19 3.56 18.03 6.18
C THR A 19 4.66 17.48 5.26
N VAL A 20 5.51 16.57 5.75
CA VAL A 20 6.49 15.86 4.93
C VAL A 20 5.79 15.04 3.84
N LEU A 21 4.77 14.25 4.21
CA LEU A 21 4.00 13.47 3.24
C LEU A 21 3.35 14.35 2.17
N LYS A 22 2.76 15.49 2.56
CA LYS A 22 2.20 16.47 1.61
C LYS A 22 3.25 17.09 0.71
N ARG A 23 4.47 17.33 1.21
CA ARG A 23 5.56 17.92 0.44
C ARG A 23 6.17 16.93 -0.54
N ASP A 24 6.52 15.74 -0.06
CA ASP A 24 7.37 14.79 -0.74
C ASP A 24 6.57 13.68 -1.47
N GLY A 25 5.32 13.45 -1.07
CA GLY A 25 4.49 12.34 -1.55
C GLY A 25 4.84 11.00 -0.92
N VAL A 26 5.82 10.96 0.01
CA VAL A 26 6.21 9.74 0.71
C VAL A 26 6.70 10.03 2.13
N LEU A 27 6.40 9.13 3.06
CA LEU A 27 6.81 9.21 4.44
C LEU A 27 7.06 7.80 5.00
N GLU A 28 8.25 7.53 5.49
CA GLU A 28 8.56 6.29 6.20
C GLU A 28 8.13 6.40 7.67
N VAL A 29 7.59 5.32 8.20
CA VAL A 29 7.16 5.20 9.60
C VAL A 29 7.69 3.91 10.21
N GLU A 30 7.95 3.93 11.51
CA GLU A 30 8.51 2.80 12.25
C GLU A 30 7.55 2.32 13.33
N ASP A 31 7.82 1.16 13.90
CA ASP A 31 7.11 0.59 15.06
C ASP A 31 5.60 0.36 14.81
N ILE A 32 5.27 -0.19 13.65
CA ILE A 32 3.89 -0.52 13.30
C ILE A 32 3.52 -1.95 13.73
N PHE A 33 4.46 -2.89 13.57
CA PHE A 33 4.36 -4.27 14.06
C PHE A 33 5.35 -4.52 15.18
N SER A 34 5.00 -5.31 16.18
CA SER A 34 5.99 -6.02 16.98
C SER A 34 6.59 -7.17 16.17
N LYS A 35 7.74 -7.70 16.60
CA LYS A 35 8.38 -8.83 15.94
C LYS A 35 7.46 -10.07 15.90
N GLU A 36 6.82 -10.38 17.02
CA GLU A 36 5.87 -11.49 17.13
C GLU A 36 4.66 -11.34 16.20
N GLU A 37 4.05 -10.16 16.17
CA GLU A 37 2.90 -9.87 15.30
C GLU A 37 3.28 -10.03 13.82
N LEU A 38 4.47 -9.57 13.46
CA LEU A 38 4.99 -9.69 12.10
C LEU A 38 5.19 -11.15 11.71
N GLU A 39 5.84 -11.95 12.56
CA GLU A 39 6.09 -13.38 12.33
C GLU A 39 4.79 -14.17 12.17
N ILE A 40 3.79 -13.91 13.03
CA ILE A 40 2.47 -14.54 12.93
C ILE A 40 1.78 -14.16 11.62
N THR A 41 1.76 -12.86 11.29
CA THR A 41 1.12 -12.37 10.06
C THR A 41 1.76 -12.99 8.81
N ILE A 42 3.09 -13.03 8.73
CA ILE A 42 3.81 -13.62 7.59
C ILE A 42 3.47 -15.11 7.46
N ARG A 43 3.52 -15.86 8.55
CA ARG A 43 3.20 -17.30 8.54
C ARG A 43 1.79 -17.54 8.02
N GLU A 44 0.79 -16.87 8.60
CA GLU A 44 -0.60 -17.04 8.18
C GLU A 44 -0.80 -16.69 6.69
N LEU A 45 -0.19 -15.62 6.20
CA LEU A 45 -0.33 -15.21 4.79
C LEU A 45 0.41 -16.15 3.83
N SER A 46 1.48 -16.80 4.26
CA SER A 46 2.28 -17.71 3.43
C SER A 46 1.62 -19.07 3.17
N GLU A 47 0.65 -19.45 4.00
CA GLU A 47 -0.06 -20.74 3.90
C GLU A 47 -1.26 -20.70 2.95
N ASN A 48 -1.64 -19.51 2.45
CA ASN A 48 -2.84 -19.34 1.66
C ASN A 48 -2.62 -19.57 0.16
N LEU A 49 -3.69 -19.97 -0.52
CA LEU A 49 -3.75 -19.99 -1.98
C LEU A 49 -3.56 -18.58 -2.52
N LEU A 50 -2.67 -18.43 -3.48
CA LEU A 50 -2.37 -17.19 -4.17
C LEU A 50 -3.16 -17.13 -5.48
N LEU A 51 -3.95 -16.09 -5.62
CA LEU A 51 -4.71 -15.81 -6.82
C LEU A 51 -3.75 -15.33 -7.90
N ASN A 52 -3.81 -16.01 -9.05
CA ASN A 52 -3.01 -15.60 -10.20
C ASN A 52 -3.64 -14.36 -10.84
N PRO A 53 -2.86 -13.31 -11.13
CA PRO A 53 -3.41 -12.15 -11.83
C PRO A 53 -3.88 -12.53 -13.24
N VAL A 54 -4.96 -11.89 -13.68
CA VAL A 54 -5.70 -12.11 -14.95
C VAL A 54 -4.83 -12.09 -16.22
N TYR A 55 -3.55 -11.76 -16.09
CA TYR A 55 -2.61 -11.61 -17.22
C TYR A 55 -1.79 -12.86 -17.54
N THR A 56 -1.98 -13.96 -16.80
CA THR A 56 -1.25 -15.20 -17.02
C THR A 56 -2.24 -16.35 -17.28
N SER A 57 -1.80 -17.36 -17.98
CA SER A 57 -2.61 -18.56 -18.32
C SER A 57 -2.62 -19.60 -17.21
N HIS A 58 -2.06 -19.28 -16.03
CA HIS A 58 -1.91 -20.24 -14.94
C HIS A 58 -3.07 -20.18 -13.95
N GLU A 59 -3.35 -21.31 -13.34
CA GLU A 59 -4.28 -21.43 -12.22
C GLU A 59 -3.71 -20.76 -10.94
N ASP A 60 -4.54 -20.59 -9.93
CA ASP A 60 -4.12 -20.17 -8.61
C ASP A 60 -3.14 -21.20 -8.03
N PHE A 61 -2.19 -20.77 -7.23
CA PHE A 61 -1.09 -21.60 -6.75
C PHE A 61 -0.70 -21.30 -5.30
N TYR A 62 0.03 -22.20 -4.69
CA TYR A 62 0.61 -22.00 -3.36
C TYR A 62 2.03 -21.44 -3.43
N LEU A 63 2.44 -20.69 -2.40
CA LEU A 63 3.77 -20.09 -2.30
C LEU A 63 4.92 -21.10 -2.49
N HIS A 64 4.74 -22.33 -2.02
CA HIS A 64 5.76 -23.38 -2.10
C HIS A 64 5.89 -24.03 -3.50
N SER A 65 4.96 -23.76 -4.40
CA SER A 65 4.99 -24.29 -5.78
C SER A 65 4.51 -23.25 -6.80
N PRO A 66 5.19 -22.08 -6.90
CA PRO A 66 4.82 -21.08 -7.87
C PRO A 66 5.15 -21.56 -9.29
N PRO A 67 4.32 -21.23 -10.30
CA PRO A 67 4.69 -21.43 -11.70
C PRO A 67 6.03 -20.77 -12.02
N ALA A 68 6.82 -21.38 -12.93
CA ALA A 68 8.16 -20.91 -13.27
C ALA A 68 8.19 -19.47 -13.82
N ASP A 69 7.12 -19.02 -14.43
CA ASP A 69 6.94 -17.68 -14.98
C ASP A 69 6.04 -16.78 -14.11
N ALA A 70 5.72 -17.21 -12.87
CA ALA A 70 4.97 -16.40 -11.93
C ALA A 70 5.68 -15.06 -11.67
N VAL A 71 4.95 -13.97 -11.82
CA VAL A 71 5.44 -12.62 -11.52
C VAL A 71 4.86 -12.11 -10.21
N THR A 72 3.58 -12.35 -9.99
CA THR A 72 2.87 -12.01 -8.76
C THR A 72 1.84 -13.07 -8.39
N GLY A 73 1.57 -13.22 -7.09
CA GLY A 73 0.46 -14.01 -6.57
C GLY A 73 -0.28 -13.20 -5.51
N TYR A 74 -1.56 -12.90 -5.73
CA TYR A 74 -2.37 -12.08 -4.83
C TYR A 74 -3.02 -12.91 -3.74
N ILE A 75 -3.11 -12.35 -2.56
CA ILE A 75 -3.86 -12.92 -1.45
C ILE A 75 -5.28 -12.37 -1.51
N ASN A 76 -6.27 -13.25 -1.35
CA ASN A 76 -7.68 -12.84 -1.34
C ASN A 76 -7.94 -11.81 -0.24
N THR A 77 -8.73 -10.76 -0.54
CA THR A 77 -9.01 -9.66 0.40
C THR A 77 -9.70 -10.14 1.67
N GLU A 78 -10.63 -11.08 1.58
CA GLU A 78 -11.29 -11.65 2.78
C GLU A 78 -10.28 -12.38 3.67
N THR A 79 -9.36 -13.15 3.07
CA THR A 79 -8.25 -13.79 3.77
C THR A 79 -7.36 -12.76 4.49
N LEU A 80 -7.00 -11.67 3.81
CA LEU A 80 -6.23 -10.59 4.42
C LEU A 80 -6.94 -9.99 5.63
N LEU A 81 -8.24 -9.73 5.53
CA LEU A 81 -9.02 -9.14 6.60
C LEU A 81 -9.20 -10.07 7.80
N LYS A 82 -9.19 -11.39 7.59
CA LYS A 82 -9.25 -12.41 8.63
C LYS A 82 -7.90 -12.75 9.25
N THR A 83 -6.81 -12.40 8.56
CA THR A 83 -5.44 -12.64 9.04
C THR A 83 -5.14 -11.79 10.28
N SER A 84 -4.49 -12.42 11.25
CA SER A 84 -4.10 -11.79 12.52
C SER A 84 -3.30 -10.50 12.25
N TYR A 85 -3.59 -9.46 13.01
CA TYR A 85 -2.93 -8.16 13.01
C TYR A 85 -3.05 -7.30 11.74
N VAL A 86 -3.56 -7.79 10.60
CA VAL A 86 -3.73 -6.97 9.38
C VAL A 86 -4.61 -5.75 9.65
N LEU A 87 -5.80 -5.95 10.21
CA LEU A 87 -6.67 -4.82 10.56
C LEU A 87 -6.15 -3.99 11.73
N LYS A 88 -5.34 -4.56 12.64
CA LYS A 88 -4.64 -3.79 13.67
C LYS A 88 -3.71 -2.75 13.05
N VAL A 89 -2.98 -3.12 12.00
CA VAL A 89 -2.12 -2.18 11.24
C VAL A 89 -2.95 -1.11 10.55
N ALA A 90 -4.04 -1.50 9.90
CA ALA A 90 -4.96 -0.54 9.29
C ALA A 90 -5.55 0.46 10.31
N HIS A 91 -5.61 0.09 11.59
CA HIS A 91 -6.06 0.93 12.69
C HIS A 91 -4.94 1.50 13.57
N ASN A 92 -3.70 1.37 13.14
CA ASN A 92 -2.58 1.90 13.91
C ASN A 92 -2.77 3.41 14.15
N GLU A 93 -2.74 3.80 15.41
CA GLU A 93 -3.06 5.17 15.82
C GLU A 93 -2.12 6.22 15.22
N LYS A 94 -0.82 5.89 15.08
CA LYS A 94 0.19 6.75 14.45
C LYS A 94 -0.15 7.00 12.99
N ILE A 95 -0.47 5.95 12.23
CA ILE A 95 -0.90 6.05 10.82
C ILE A 95 -2.16 6.89 10.72
N LEU A 96 -3.18 6.60 11.53
CA LEU A 96 -4.45 7.31 11.46
C LEU A 96 -4.33 8.79 11.82
N LYS A 97 -3.44 9.16 12.76
CA LYS A 97 -3.16 10.56 13.10
C LYS A 97 -2.45 11.30 11.97
N ILE A 98 -1.49 10.65 11.29
CA ILE A 98 -0.82 11.21 10.11
C ILE A 98 -1.84 11.43 8.99
N LEU A 99 -2.66 10.43 8.68
CA LEU A 99 -3.69 10.53 7.65
C LEU A 99 -4.75 11.59 7.98
N GLN A 100 -5.15 11.73 9.24
CA GLN A 100 -6.09 12.77 9.68
C GLN A 100 -5.53 14.17 9.43
N ASN A 101 -4.23 14.39 9.68
CA ASN A 101 -3.59 15.68 9.40
C ASN A 101 -3.29 15.88 7.90
N TYR A 102 -3.11 14.79 7.14
CA TYR A 102 -2.94 14.84 5.70
C TYR A 102 -4.23 15.24 4.99
N PHE A 103 -5.34 14.53 5.26
CA PHE A 103 -6.62 14.74 4.59
C PHE A 103 -7.39 15.96 5.13
N ASP A 104 -7.19 16.32 6.40
CA ASP A 104 -7.92 17.35 7.13
C ASP A 104 -9.47 17.17 7.08
N CYS A 105 -9.92 15.94 6.88
CA CYS A 105 -11.34 15.57 6.85
C CYS A 105 -11.52 14.09 7.18
N LYS A 106 -12.76 13.59 7.21
CA LYS A 106 -13.06 12.16 7.39
C LYS A 106 -12.59 11.38 6.16
N PHE A 107 -11.93 10.25 6.39
CA PHE A 107 -11.46 9.31 5.39
C PHE A 107 -11.85 7.89 5.78
N LYS A 108 -11.70 6.96 4.87
CA LYS A 108 -12.00 5.54 5.06
C LYS A 108 -10.86 4.67 4.60
N LEU A 109 -10.74 3.50 5.19
CA LEU A 109 -10.05 2.38 4.57
C LEU A 109 -10.90 1.98 3.36
N ASP A 110 -10.31 2.06 2.17
CA ASP A 110 -11.00 1.90 0.89
C ASP A 110 -10.73 0.53 0.28
N TRP A 111 -9.49 0.05 0.41
CA TRP A 111 -9.10 -1.28 -0.03
C TRP A 111 -7.89 -1.82 0.75
N VAL A 112 -7.74 -3.15 0.72
CA VAL A 112 -6.57 -3.86 1.28
C VAL A 112 -6.07 -4.82 0.22
N TRP A 113 -4.76 -4.80 -0.03
CA TRP A 113 -4.06 -5.76 -0.87
C TRP A 113 -2.95 -6.43 -0.10
N GLY A 114 -2.67 -7.68 -0.47
CA GLY A 114 -1.45 -8.38 -0.13
C GLY A 114 -1.04 -9.23 -1.31
N TRP A 115 0.25 -9.21 -1.65
CA TRP A 115 0.74 -10.05 -2.75
C TRP A 115 2.20 -10.41 -2.61
N TRP A 116 2.53 -11.55 -3.12
CA TRP A 116 3.89 -11.96 -3.39
C TRP A 116 4.32 -11.46 -4.77
N SER A 117 5.57 -10.99 -4.88
CA SER A 117 6.25 -10.72 -6.15
C SER A 117 7.41 -11.70 -6.24
N PHE A 118 7.53 -12.40 -7.35
CA PHE A 118 8.54 -13.44 -7.56
C PHE A 118 9.67 -12.94 -8.43
N PRO A 119 10.92 -13.46 -8.27
CA PRO A 119 12.00 -13.19 -9.20
C PRO A 119 11.61 -13.56 -10.63
N ASN A 120 11.67 -12.62 -11.54
CA ASN A 120 11.32 -12.82 -12.93
C ASN A 120 12.03 -11.79 -13.82
N SER A 121 12.32 -12.13 -15.07
CA SER A 121 12.91 -11.21 -16.05
C SER A 121 11.86 -10.36 -16.77
N ASN A 122 10.60 -10.77 -16.75
CA ASN A 122 9.53 -10.08 -17.44
C ASN A 122 9.05 -8.85 -16.62
N LYS A 123 9.06 -7.68 -17.24
CA LYS A 123 8.49 -6.48 -16.64
C LYS A 123 7.01 -6.40 -17.03
N ILE A 124 6.13 -6.37 -16.04
CA ILE A 124 4.69 -6.17 -16.26
C ILE A 124 4.22 -4.91 -15.53
N GLY A 125 3.24 -4.24 -16.13
CA GLY A 125 2.41 -3.16 -15.58
C GLY A 125 3.04 -2.29 -14.47
N PRO A 126 2.87 -2.63 -13.19
CA PRO A 126 3.31 -1.82 -12.05
C PRO A 126 4.82 -1.63 -11.90
N GLN A 127 5.63 -2.35 -12.69
CA GLN A 127 7.10 -2.27 -12.66
C GLN A 127 7.67 -1.14 -13.53
N MET A 128 6.84 -0.53 -14.35
CA MET A 128 7.15 0.72 -15.03
C MET A 128 6.61 1.90 -14.22
N PHE A 129 7.26 3.05 -14.31
CA PHE A 129 6.76 4.25 -13.65
C PHE A 129 5.34 4.59 -14.10
N HIS A 130 4.48 4.90 -13.15
CA HIS A 130 3.09 5.27 -13.38
C HIS A 130 2.56 6.15 -12.26
N ARG A 131 1.37 6.67 -12.46
CA ARG A 131 0.54 7.31 -11.44
C ARG A 131 -0.69 6.47 -11.18
N ASP A 132 -1.12 6.38 -9.95
CA ASP A 132 -2.41 5.81 -9.60
C ASP A 132 -3.51 6.87 -9.67
N TYR A 133 -4.71 6.42 -10.01
CA TYR A 133 -5.91 7.25 -10.13
C TYR A 133 -7.08 6.58 -9.40
N GLU A 134 -6.84 6.17 -8.15
CA GLU A 134 -7.84 5.40 -7.39
C GLU A 134 -9.01 6.30 -6.93
N SER A 135 -8.71 7.51 -6.47
CA SER A 135 -9.69 8.49 -5.98
C SER A 135 -9.14 9.91 -6.16
N MET A 136 -9.93 10.91 -5.86
CA MET A 136 -9.51 12.32 -5.94
C MET A 136 -8.45 12.68 -4.86
N ASN A 137 -8.52 12.05 -3.69
CA ASN A 137 -7.56 12.26 -2.61
C ASN A 137 -7.40 10.95 -1.84
N PHE A 138 -6.24 10.35 -1.93
CA PHE A 138 -5.97 9.03 -1.37
C PHE A 138 -4.50 8.87 -0.99
N ILE A 139 -4.25 7.99 -0.04
CA ILE A 139 -2.90 7.56 0.37
C ILE A 139 -2.88 6.04 0.43
N LYS A 140 -1.81 5.44 -0.01
CA LYS A 140 -1.50 4.03 0.22
C LYS A 140 -0.47 3.88 1.35
N VAL A 141 -0.74 2.98 2.27
CA VAL A 141 0.20 2.56 3.30
C VAL A 141 0.75 1.21 2.90
N PHE A 142 2.04 1.13 2.71
CA PHE A 142 2.76 -0.09 2.34
C PHE A 142 3.50 -0.63 3.55
N THR A 143 3.46 -1.95 3.75
CA THR A 143 4.31 -2.64 4.71
C THR A 143 5.00 -3.80 4.02
N TYR A 144 6.33 -3.81 4.03
CA TYR A 144 7.12 -4.95 3.61
C TYR A 144 7.06 -6.04 4.68
N LEU A 145 6.58 -7.20 4.32
CA LEU A 145 6.53 -8.35 5.21
C LEU A 145 7.74 -9.28 5.04
N THR A 146 8.60 -9.01 4.07
CA THR A 146 9.92 -9.62 3.86
C THR A 146 10.99 -8.54 3.81
N ASP A 147 12.26 -8.92 3.97
CA ASP A 147 13.37 -8.00 3.76
C ASP A 147 13.40 -7.53 2.29
N VAL A 148 13.56 -6.23 2.09
CA VAL A 148 13.64 -5.62 0.78
C VAL A 148 14.91 -4.81 0.63
N ASP A 149 15.86 -5.38 -0.11
CA ASP A 149 17.06 -4.71 -0.61
C ASP A 149 16.87 -4.31 -2.09
N ILE A 150 17.95 -3.88 -2.72
CA ILE A 150 17.91 -3.43 -4.12
C ILE A 150 17.54 -4.54 -5.12
N ASP A 151 17.80 -5.80 -4.77
CA ASP A 151 17.54 -6.96 -5.62
C ASP A 151 16.20 -7.66 -5.32
N ASN A 152 15.52 -7.26 -4.25
CA ASN A 152 14.26 -7.86 -3.81
C ASN A 152 13.04 -7.00 -4.18
N GLY A 153 13.16 -6.18 -5.21
CA GLY A 153 12.05 -5.46 -5.84
C GLY A 153 11.51 -4.28 -5.01
N PRO A 154 12.35 -3.33 -4.60
CA PRO A 154 11.91 -2.19 -3.80
C PRO A 154 10.92 -1.28 -4.53
N HIS A 155 10.17 -0.51 -3.76
CA HIS A 155 9.35 0.58 -4.27
C HIS A 155 10.22 1.78 -4.60
N GLU A 156 10.03 2.37 -5.78
CA GLU A 156 10.63 3.63 -6.18
C GLU A 156 9.55 4.70 -6.36
N ILE A 157 9.85 5.91 -5.92
CA ILE A 157 8.98 7.07 -6.06
C ILE A 157 9.78 8.31 -6.42
N VAL A 158 9.23 9.17 -7.27
CA VAL A 158 9.79 10.49 -7.60
C VAL A 158 9.21 11.51 -6.63
N ILE A 159 10.03 11.98 -5.70
CA ILE A 159 9.64 12.90 -4.63
C ILE A 159 9.00 14.17 -5.21
N GLY A 160 7.84 14.54 -4.67
CA GLY A 160 7.12 15.77 -5.03
C GLY A 160 6.43 15.73 -6.40
N SER A 161 6.56 14.66 -7.17
CA SER A 161 6.00 14.57 -8.53
C SER A 161 4.46 14.59 -8.57
N HIS A 162 3.78 14.29 -7.48
CA HIS A 162 2.31 14.40 -7.35
C HIS A 162 1.80 15.85 -7.51
N LYS A 163 2.68 16.85 -7.38
CA LYS A 163 2.36 18.29 -7.51
C LYS A 163 2.79 18.88 -8.84
N ILE A 164 3.44 18.09 -9.69
CA ILE A 164 4.07 18.58 -10.92
C ILE A 164 3.29 18.02 -12.11
N ASP A 165 2.87 18.93 -12.99
CA ASP A 165 2.14 18.60 -14.22
C ASP A 165 3.08 18.15 -15.35
N LYS A 166 3.87 17.09 -15.06
CA LYS A 166 4.73 16.39 -16.03
C LYS A 166 4.43 14.90 -15.96
N LEU A 167 4.42 14.25 -17.13
CA LEU A 167 4.08 12.83 -17.23
C LEU A 167 2.74 12.53 -16.51
N TYR A 168 1.72 13.34 -16.80
CA TYR A 168 0.43 13.33 -16.13
C TYR A 168 -0.57 12.33 -16.73
N LYS A 169 -0.24 11.75 -17.89
CA LYS A 169 -1.14 10.82 -18.58
C LYS A 169 -1.28 9.49 -17.83
N ARG A 170 -2.41 8.85 -18.01
CA ARG A 170 -2.69 7.51 -17.46
C ARG A 170 -1.99 6.43 -18.31
N GLU A 171 -0.66 6.49 -18.33
CA GLU A 171 0.19 5.58 -19.09
C GLU A 171 1.40 5.12 -18.26
N ARG A 172 2.23 4.27 -18.84
CA ARG A 172 3.48 3.78 -18.25
C ARG A 172 4.66 4.53 -18.85
N PHE A 173 5.62 4.91 -18.01
CA PHE A 173 6.76 5.69 -18.40
C PHE A 173 8.06 4.90 -18.23
N SER A 174 8.94 4.98 -19.23
CA SER A 174 10.28 4.40 -19.14
C SER A 174 11.18 5.21 -18.19
N ASP A 175 12.29 4.59 -17.75
CA ASP A 175 13.32 5.29 -16.97
C ASP A 175 13.85 6.53 -17.72
N GLU A 176 13.99 6.45 -19.02
CA GLU A 176 14.44 7.56 -19.87
C GLU A 176 13.45 8.73 -19.83
N ASN A 177 12.14 8.44 -19.97
CA ASN A 177 11.10 9.46 -19.89
C ASN A 177 11.12 10.19 -18.55
N VAL A 178 11.27 9.43 -17.45
CA VAL A 178 11.33 10.01 -16.10
C VAL A 178 12.59 10.85 -15.93
N SER A 179 13.75 10.36 -16.37
CA SER A 179 15.04 11.08 -16.24
C SER A 179 15.12 12.36 -17.08
N LYS A 180 14.40 12.43 -18.21
CA LYS A 180 14.28 13.66 -19.00
C LYS A 180 13.42 14.74 -18.33
N ASN A 181 12.52 14.35 -17.44
CA ASN A 181 11.53 15.25 -16.84
C ASN A 181 11.82 15.60 -15.39
N PHE A 182 12.55 14.76 -14.66
CA PHE A 182 12.83 14.91 -13.23
C PHE A 182 14.31 14.67 -12.94
N ASP A 183 14.85 15.46 -12.00
CA ASP A 183 16.22 15.24 -11.49
C ASP A 183 16.31 13.84 -10.85
N SER A 184 17.38 13.12 -11.15
CA SER A 184 17.63 11.78 -10.59
C SER A 184 17.70 11.77 -9.06
N LYS A 185 18.08 12.88 -8.43
CA LYS A 185 18.09 13.06 -6.97
C LYS A 185 16.70 13.00 -6.34
N LEU A 186 15.63 13.24 -7.11
CA LEU A 186 14.26 13.13 -6.65
C LEU A 186 13.76 11.68 -6.66
N LYS A 187 14.46 10.76 -7.30
CA LYS A 187 14.11 9.34 -7.29
C LYS A 187 14.55 8.70 -5.97
N LYS A 188 13.59 8.30 -5.17
CA LYS A 188 13.80 7.62 -3.89
C LYS A 188 13.46 6.14 -4.03
N THR A 189 14.40 5.28 -3.65
CA THR A 189 14.21 3.83 -3.51
C THR A 189 14.00 3.50 -2.04
N ILE A 190 12.93 2.79 -1.72
CA ILE A 190 12.58 2.47 -0.34
C ILE A 190 13.04 1.04 -0.04
N LEU A 191 14.08 0.95 0.78
CA LEU A 191 14.67 -0.29 1.26
C LEU A 191 14.30 -0.50 2.73
N GLY A 192 14.35 -1.73 3.22
CA GLY A 192 14.17 -1.99 4.65
C GLY A 192 14.02 -3.46 4.99
N LYS A 193 14.12 -3.74 6.28
CA LYS A 193 13.82 -5.05 6.86
C LYS A 193 12.31 -5.30 6.86
N ASN A 194 11.93 -6.56 7.07
CA ASN A 194 10.54 -6.94 7.30
C ASN A 194 9.92 -6.06 8.41
N GLY A 195 8.68 -5.63 8.23
CA GLY A 195 8.01 -4.63 9.07
C GLY A 195 8.20 -3.17 8.60
N LYS A 196 9.12 -2.90 7.65
CA LYS A 196 9.28 -1.55 7.08
C LYS A 196 7.96 -1.05 6.50
N THR A 197 7.49 0.07 7.05
CA THR A 197 6.22 0.69 6.66
C THR A 197 6.44 2.11 6.12
N PHE A 198 5.70 2.47 5.08
CA PHE A 198 5.71 3.82 4.53
C PHE A 198 4.35 4.20 3.96
N LEU A 199 4.04 5.48 4.02
CA LEU A 199 2.87 6.09 3.41
C LEU A 199 3.29 6.71 2.09
N ALA A 200 2.51 6.52 1.04
CA ALA A 200 2.77 7.12 -0.27
C ALA A 200 1.48 7.69 -0.88
N ASP A 201 1.59 8.93 -1.34
CA ASP A 201 0.68 9.49 -2.32
C ASP A 201 1.08 8.93 -3.69
N THR A 202 0.43 7.84 -4.09
CA THR A 202 0.77 7.13 -5.32
C THR A 202 0.22 7.83 -6.59
N PHE A 203 -0.33 9.02 -6.46
CA PHE A 203 -0.46 9.95 -7.56
C PHE A 203 0.92 10.52 -7.98
N ALA A 204 1.93 10.50 -7.11
CA ALA A 204 3.32 10.67 -7.50
C ALA A 204 3.77 9.55 -8.48
N LEU A 205 4.68 9.86 -9.38
CA LEU A 205 5.31 8.86 -10.24
C LEU A 205 6.04 7.83 -9.37
N HIS A 206 5.62 6.58 -9.48
CA HIS A 206 6.16 5.49 -8.69
C HIS A 206 6.15 4.17 -9.46
N ARG A 207 6.85 3.18 -8.93
CA ARG A 207 6.81 1.78 -9.38
C ARG A 207 7.23 0.83 -8.28
N GLY A 208 6.85 -0.45 -8.39
CA GLY A 208 7.49 -1.54 -7.68
C GLY A 208 8.50 -2.22 -8.59
N LEU A 209 9.78 -2.22 -8.25
CA LEU A 209 10.77 -2.96 -9.03
C LEU A 209 10.48 -4.47 -8.97
N GLN A 210 10.85 -5.18 -10.03
CA GLN A 210 10.79 -6.64 -10.06
C GLN A 210 11.87 -7.22 -9.15
N PRO A 211 11.54 -8.16 -8.26
CA PRO A 211 12.54 -8.95 -7.57
C PRO A 211 13.45 -9.69 -8.54
N LYS A 212 14.75 -9.75 -8.23
CA LYS A 212 15.75 -10.47 -8.99
C LYS A 212 16.24 -11.73 -8.28
N LYS A 213 16.26 -11.71 -6.94
CA LYS A 213 16.81 -12.78 -6.10
C LYS A 213 15.79 -13.46 -5.23
N ASN A 214 15.14 -12.72 -4.35
CA ASN A 214 14.19 -13.26 -3.38
C ASN A 214 12.81 -12.70 -3.61
N SER A 215 11.80 -13.52 -3.38
CA SER A 215 10.40 -13.08 -3.44
C SER A 215 10.10 -12.05 -2.35
N ARG A 216 9.23 -11.09 -2.67
CA ARG A 216 8.79 -10.03 -1.76
C ARG A 216 7.32 -10.17 -1.45
N LEU A 217 6.97 -10.21 -0.15
CA LEU A 217 5.60 -10.05 0.32
C LEU A 217 5.36 -8.60 0.75
N VAL A 218 4.31 -7.99 0.23
CA VAL A 218 3.88 -6.64 0.60
C VAL A 218 2.40 -6.62 0.96
N LEU A 219 2.08 -5.85 2.01
CA LEU A 219 0.72 -5.54 2.43
C LEU A 219 0.46 -4.05 2.16
N VAL A 220 -0.71 -3.73 1.60
CA VAL A 220 -1.05 -2.37 1.19
C VAL A 220 -2.46 -2.03 1.63
N PHE A 221 -2.61 -0.85 2.26
CA PHE A 221 -3.89 -0.28 2.66
C PHE A 221 -4.14 1.00 1.89
N LEU A 222 -5.25 1.08 1.19
CA LEU A 222 -5.71 2.30 0.54
C LEU A 222 -6.65 3.05 1.47
N TYR A 223 -6.32 4.32 1.73
CA TYR A 223 -7.22 5.24 2.41
C TYR A 223 -7.63 6.35 1.46
N SER A 224 -8.91 6.68 1.45
CA SER A 224 -9.46 7.73 0.60
C SER A 224 -10.52 8.56 1.31
N VAL A 225 -10.69 9.79 0.84
CA VAL A 225 -11.78 10.68 1.28
C VAL A 225 -13.10 10.27 0.62
N ILE A 226 -13.04 9.96 -0.66
CA ILE A 226 -14.16 9.48 -1.47
C ILE A 226 -13.87 8.03 -1.84
N PRO A 227 -14.79 7.09 -1.60
CA PRO A 227 -14.61 5.69 -2.00
C PRO A 227 -14.25 5.57 -3.49
N SER A 228 -13.28 4.73 -3.79
CA SER A 228 -12.85 4.44 -5.16
C SER A 228 -13.82 3.45 -5.84
N ASN A 229 -13.64 3.26 -7.14
CA ASN A 229 -14.40 2.23 -7.87
C ASN A 229 -14.06 0.79 -7.41
N ARG A 230 -12.99 0.63 -6.63
CA ARG A 230 -12.56 -0.65 -6.04
C ARG A 230 -13.20 -0.92 -4.69
N SER A 231 -13.76 0.11 -4.04
CA SER A 231 -14.37 -0.03 -2.73
C SER A 231 -15.40 -1.15 -2.70
N PRO A 232 -15.42 -1.98 -1.66
CA PRO A 232 -16.42 -3.02 -1.53
C PRO A 232 -17.84 -2.44 -1.58
N LYS A 233 -18.71 -3.05 -2.35
CA LYS A 233 -20.15 -2.70 -2.40
C LYS A 233 -20.91 -3.35 -1.25
N ILE A 234 -20.41 -4.48 -0.78
CA ILE A 234 -20.94 -5.26 0.34
C ILE A 234 -19.78 -5.53 1.29
N PRO A 235 -19.95 -5.36 2.61
CA PRO A 235 -18.92 -5.70 3.58
C PRO A 235 -18.49 -7.16 3.48
N PHE A 236 -17.20 -7.43 3.70
CA PHE A 236 -16.65 -8.78 3.69
C PHE A 236 -16.82 -9.51 5.01
N LEU A 237 -16.89 -8.76 6.12
CA LEU A 237 -16.92 -9.31 7.47
C LEU A 237 -18.16 -8.82 8.22
N LYS A 238 -18.73 -9.68 9.05
CA LYS A 238 -19.69 -9.28 10.05
C LYS A 238 -18.96 -8.81 11.29
N LYS A 239 -19.60 -7.93 12.08
CA LYS A 239 -19.03 -7.38 13.31
C LYS A 239 -18.65 -8.46 14.33
N GLU A 240 -19.37 -9.56 14.35
CA GLU A 240 -19.13 -10.73 15.21
C GLU A 240 -17.87 -11.54 14.84
N ASP A 241 -17.45 -11.49 13.58
CA ASP A 241 -16.26 -12.20 13.08
C ASP A 241 -14.96 -11.46 13.47
N TYR A 242 -15.08 -10.29 14.10
CA TYR A 242 -13.97 -9.39 14.32
C TYR A 242 -13.59 -9.28 15.80
N LYS A 243 -12.42 -9.78 16.14
CA LYS A 243 -11.94 -9.91 17.54
C LYS A 243 -11.38 -8.63 18.17
N PHE A 244 -11.16 -7.56 17.39
CA PHE A 244 -10.54 -6.33 17.91
C PHE A 244 -11.55 -5.21 18.09
N GLN A 245 -11.50 -4.53 19.25
CA GLN A 245 -12.29 -3.32 19.47
C GLN A 245 -11.76 -2.17 18.59
N LEU A 246 -12.51 -1.82 17.55
CA LEU A 246 -12.17 -0.73 16.64
C LEU A 246 -12.56 0.60 17.30
N LYS A 247 -11.58 1.40 17.68
CA LYS A 247 -11.81 2.73 18.30
C LYS A 247 -12.50 3.72 17.35
N LYS A 248 -12.50 3.46 16.02
CA LYS A 248 -13.08 4.36 14.99
C LYS A 248 -13.84 3.55 13.93
N ASN A 249 -15.02 3.09 14.25
CA ASN A 249 -15.85 2.24 13.37
C ASN A 249 -16.10 2.82 11.97
N TYR A 250 -16.11 4.17 11.80
CA TYR A 250 -16.37 4.79 10.51
C TYR A 250 -15.28 4.51 9.45
N ILE A 251 -14.05 4.19 9.86
CA ILE A 251 -12.94 3.90 8.94
C ILE A 251 -13.21 2.60 8.17
N ASN A 252 -13.79 1.61 8.82
CA ASN A 252 -14.02 0.27 8.24
C ASN A 252 -15.42 0.05 7.67
N LYS A 253 -16.26 1.06 7.59
CA LYS A 253 -17.65 0.89 7.12
C LYS A 253 -17.82 0.22 5.75
N LEU A 254 -16.75 0.14 4.97
CA LEU A 254 -16.78 -0.56 3.67
C LEU A 254 -16.49 -2.06 3.79
N PHE A 255 -15.89 -2.52 4.90
CA PHE A 255 -15.42 -3.89 5.07
C PHE A 255 -16.17 -4.66 6.16
N ILE A 256 -16.74 -3.97 7.15
CA ILE A 256 -17.37 -4.56 8.34
C ILE A 256 -18.76 -3.95 8.50
N GLU A 257 -19.77 -4.78 8.67
CA GLU A 257 -21.15 -4.39 9.00
C GLU A 257 -21.25 -3.74 10.39
#